data_4321702ad70781fff7c44c1b278b8fe4
#
_entry.id   4321702ad70781fff7c44c1b278b8fe4
#
_cell.length_a   1.000
_cell.length_b   1.000
_cell.length_c   1.000
_cell.angle_alpha   90.00
_cell.angle_beta   90.00
_cell.angle_gamma   90.00
#
_symmetry.space_group_name_H-M   'P 1'
#
loop_
_entity.id
_entity.type
_entity.pdbx_description
1 polymer ?
#
loop_
_entity_poly.entity_id
_entity_poly.type
_entity_poly.pdbx_seq_one_letter_code
_entity_poly.pdbx_strand_id
1 'polypeptide(L)'
;MSQSEHDRLALLGTASQTAEAFWPVYWRHRDALDKGELRVVEYWRAVADELGVSWDLPTVQRLWAIDFRSWISVEPGTVRVLQELHDGGTRIALLSNAGFDFGDAFRNAPFATLFERIFVSAELGMLKPDAEIYRHVTSELGIEPAQLVFIDNKAVNVEGATALGATGHVFTGVAELRGFLDSLAAEA
;
A
#
# COMPACT_ATOMS: atom_id res chain seq x y z
N MET A 1 -3.29 3.92 -3.47
CA MET A 1 -3.56 5.04 -2.53
C MET A 1 -2.43 6.05 -2.64
N SER A 2 -2.73 7.33 -2.53
CA SER A 2 -1.72 8.41 -2.50
C SER A 2 -2.10 9.41 -1.40
N GLN A 3 -1.11 9.95 -0.71
CA GLN A 3 -1.35 10.98 0.31
C GLN A 3 -1.95 12.24 -0.34
N SER A 4 -2.97 12.81 0.31
CA SER A 4 -3.52 14.09 -0.12
C SER A 4 -2.52 15.23 0.10
N GLU A 5 -2.65 16.31 -0.69
CA GLU A 5 -1.81 17.51 -0.49
C GLU A 5 -2.00 18.09 0.92
N HIS A 6 -3.23 18.07 1.43
CA HIS A 6 -3.56 18.52 2.79
C HIS A 6 -2.75 17.75 3.85
N ASP A 7 -2.71 16.40 3.76
CA ASP A 7 -1.98 15.58 4.72
C ASP A 7 -0.47 15.76 4.59
N ARG A 8 0.03 15.93 3.37
CA ARG A 8 1.45 16.23 3.12
C ARG A 8 1.87 17.55 3.77
N LEU A 9 1.06 18.61 3.62
CA LEU A 9 1.30 19.89 4.28
C LEU A 9 1.22 19.80 5.81
N ALA A 10 0.27 19.01 6.33
CA ALA A 10 0.14 18.76 7.77
C ALA A 10 1.35 18.03 8.35
N LEU A 11 1.92 17.06 7.63
CA LEU A 11 3.17 16.39 8.02
C LEU A 11 4.33 17.40 8.10
N LEU A 12 4.54 18.19 7.06
CA LEU A 12 5.60 19.20 7.02
C LEU A 12 5.45 20.24 8.14
N GLY A 13 4.24 20.73 8.39
CA GLY A 13 3.94 21.66 9.47
C GLY A 13 4.21 21.07 10.85
N THR A 14 3.84 19.80 11.08
CA THR A 14 4.08 19.11 12.35
C THR A 14 5.56 18.82 12.56
N ALA A 15 6.26 18.42 11.50
CA ALA A 15 7.70 18.18 11.51
C ALA A 15 8.54 19.49 11.62
N SER A 16 7.93 20.63 11.33
CA SER A 16 8.60 21.94 11.20
C SER A 16 9.76 21.90 10.19
N GLN A 17 9.53 21.25 9.03
CA GLN A 17 10.52 21.03 7.99
C GLN A 17 10.04 21.54 6.63
N THR A 18 10.99 21.84 5.74
CA THR A 18 10.68 22.08 4.32
C THR A 18 10.45 20.77 3.56
N ALA A 19 9.72 20.85 2.46
CA ALA A 19 9.44 19.68 1.62
C ALA A 19 10.73 19.05 1.06
N GLU A 20 11.70 19.90 0.67
CA GLU A 20 12.98 19.50 0.09
C GLU A 20 13.83 18.70 1.07
N ALA A 21 13.81 19.07 2.36
CA ALA A 21 14.55 18.37 3.40
C ALA A 21 13.82 17.09 3.85
N PHE A 22 12.51 17.17 4.04
CA PHE A 22 11.72 16.12 4.69
C PHE A 22 11.48 14.90 3.79
N TRP A 23 10.99 15.08 2.56
CA TRP A 23 10.53 13.95 1.75
C TRP A 23 11.63 12.96 1.37
N PRO A 24 12.86 13.38 1.02
CA PRO A 24 13.94 12.42 0.74
C PRO A 24 14.25 11.52 1.94
N VAL A 25 14.25 12.08 3.14
CA VAL A 25 14.52 11.34 4.38
C VAL A 25 13.34 10.44 4.75
N TYR A 26 12.11 10.95 4.68
CA TYR A 26 10.88 10.18 4.91
C TYR A 26 10.85 8.90 4.05
N TRP A 27 11.11 9.01 2.76
CA TRP A 27 11.08 7.87 1.84
C TRP A 27 12.26 6.91 2.02
N ARG A 28 13.43 7.40 2.42
CA ARG A 28 14.62 6.57 2.62
C ARG A 28 14.44 5.50 3.70
N HIS A 29 13.71 5.83 4.75
CA HIS A 29 13.43 4.91 5.86
C HIS A 29 12.11 4.15 5.69
N ARG A 30 11.31 4.48 4.68
CA ARG A 30 9.97 3.92 4.53
C ARG A 30 9.97 2.42 4.27
N ASP A 31 10.87 1.92 3.46
CA ASP A 31 10.94 0.50 3.14
C ASP A 31 11.24 -0.35 4.38
N ALA A 32 12.08 0.13 5.30
CA ALA A 32 12.35 -0.56 6.57
C ALA A 32 11.11 -0.63 7.48
N LEU A 33 10.28 0.43 7.51
CA LEU A 33 8.99 0.43 8.20
C LEU A 33 8.01 -0.54 7.54
N ASP A 34 7.84 -0.44 6.22
CA ASP A 34 6.88 -1.24 5.45
C ASP A 34 7.29 -2.72 5.36
N LYS A 35 8.58 -3.05 5.58
CA LYS A 35 9.08 -4.42 5.71
C LYS A 35 9.00 -4.96 7.14
N GLY A 36 8.70 -4.11 8.12
CA GLY A 36 8.61 -4.50 9.52
C GLY A 36 9.96 -4.55 10.26
N GLU A 37 11.03 -4.08 9.64
CA GLU A 37 12.37 -3.96 10.25
C GLU A 37 12.42 -2.82 11.29
N LEU A 38 11.60 -1.78 11.10
CA LEU A 38 11.41 -0.68 12.05
C LEU A 38 9.96 -0.65 12.54
N ARG A 39 9.79 -0.34 13.83
CA ARG A 39 8.50 0.06 14.38
C ARG A 39 8.28 1.56 14.17
N VAL A 40 7.04 2.00 14.25
CA VAL A 40 6.64 3.40 14.01
C VAL A 40 7.51 4.41 14.74
N VAL A 41 7.75 4.20 16.05
CA VAL A 41 8.58 5.13 16.84
C VAL A 41 10.04 5.11 16.39
N GLU A 42 10.57 3.96 16.02
CA GLU A 42 11.95 3.81 15.51
C GLU A 42 12.10 4.49 14.15
N TYR A 43 11.13 4.31 13.26
CA TYR A 43 11.06 4.99 11.96
C TYR A 43 11.11 6.53 12.13
N TRP A 44 10.22 7.09 12.96
CA TRP A 44 10.18 8.54 13.14
C TRP A 44 11.43 9.08 13.85
N ARG A 45 12.06 8.28 14.72
CA ARG A 45 13.38 8.63 15.30
C ARG A 45 14.47 8.64 14.25
N ALA A 46 14.54 7.62 13.38
CA ALA A 46 15.52 7.58 12.29
C ALA A 46 15.36 8.78 11.34
N VAL A 47 14.11 9.17 11.03
CA VAL A 47 13.84 10.38 10.25
C VAL A 47 14.29 11.65 10.98
N ALA A 48 14.02 11.77 12.29
CA ALA A 48 14.44 12.92 13.10
C ALA A 48 15.96 13.03 13.16
N ASP A 49 16.63 11.92 13.44
CA ASP A 49 18.11 11.86 13.56
C ASP A 49 18.79 12.31 12.26
N GLU A 50 18.30 11.85 11.11
CA GLU A 50 18.86 12.23 9.81
C GLU A 50 18.56 13.69 9.44
N LEU A 51 17.40 14.21 9.86
CA LEU A 51 17.06 15.64 9.71
C LEU A 51 17.80 16.55 10.70
N GLY A 52 18.53 15.99 11.67
CA GLY A 52 19.23 16.74 12.71
C GLY A 52 18.28 17.42 13.70
N VAL A 53 17.08 16.86 13.92
CA VAL A 53 16.06 17.38 14.82
C VAL A 53 15.74 16.40 15.94
N SER A 54 15.11 16.87 17.00
CA SER A 54 14.62 16.02 18.08
C SER A 54 13.12 16.26 18.26
N TRP A 55 12.33 15.22 18.04
CA TRP A 55 10.90 15.24 18.32
C TRP A 55 10.59 14.49 19.61
N ASP A 56 9.78 15.10 20.47
CA ASP A 56 9.24 14.44 21.63
C ASP A 56 8.20 13.37 21.23
N LEU A 57 7.87 12.47 22.14
CA LEU A 57 6.91 11.39 21.85
C LEU A 57 5.53 11.91 21.39
N PRO A 58 4.94 12.97 21.98
CA PRO A 58 3.72 13.57 21.45
C PRO A 58 3.82 14.05 19.99
N THR A 59 4.95 14.60 19.59
CA THR A 59 5.19 15.01 18.18
C THR A 59 5.27 13.81 17.27
N VAL A 60 6.00 12.76 17.65
CA VAL A 60 6.07 11.50 16.92
C VAL A 60 4.67 10.87 16.75
N GLN A 61 3.85 10.88 17.80
CA GLN A 61 2.48 10.36 17.73
C GLN A 61 1.60 11.19 16.79
N ARG A 62 1.74 12.52 16.77
CA ARG A 62 1.02 13.38 15.80
C ARG A 62 1.45 13.11 14.37
N LEU A 63 2.76 13.02 14.10
CA LEU A 63 3.30 12.67 12.78
C LEU A 63 2.74 11.33 12.30
N TRP A 64 2.78 10.32 13.17
CA TRP A 64 2.22 9.01 12.88
C TRP A 64 0.71 9.06 12.57
N ALA A 65 -0.07 9.76 13.39
CA ALA A 65 -1.52 9.84 13.18
C ALA A 65 -1.89 10.50 11.84
N ILE A 66 -1.13 11.54 11.42
CA ILE A 66 -1.32 12.19 10.13
C ILE A 66 -0.91 11.24 8.99
N ASP A 67 0.25 10.60 9.10
CA ASP A 67 0.76 9.66 8.11
C ASP A 67 -0.20 8.48 7.94
N PHE A 68 -0.57 7.82 9.02
CA PHE A 68 -1.53 6.71 9.01
C PHE A 68 -2.85 7.09 8.33
N ARG A 69 -3.46 8.21 8.75
CA ARG A 69 -4.71 8.69 8.14
C ARG A 69 -4.56 8.94 6.65
N SER A 70 -3.42 9.47 6.22
CA SER A 70 -3.16 9.82 4.82
C SER A 70 -3.15 8.61 3.88
N TRP A 71 -2.81 7.43 4.39
CA TRP A 71 -2.72 6.19 3.62
C TRP A 71 -3.96 5.29 3.70
N ILE A 72 -4.88 5.54 4.65
CA ILE A 72 -6.06 4.68 4.84
C ILE A 72 -7.26 5.15 4.01
N SER A 73 -7.16 6.30 3.36
CA SER A 73 -8.24 6.84 2.52
C SER A 73 -8.42 6.00 1.26
N VAL A 74 -9.64 5.55 1.01
CA VAL A 74 -10.01 4.74 -0.16
C VAL A 74 -10.99 5.52 -1.04
N GLU A 75 -10.74 5.51 -2.36
CA GLU A 75 -11.63 6.13 -3.32
C GLU A 75 -12.95 5.34 -3.45
N PRO A 76 -14.12 5.98 -3.28
CA PRO A 76 -15.41 5.29 -3.34
C PRO A 76 -15.70 4.59 -4.67
N GLY A 77 -15.14 5.10 -5.77
CA GLY A 77 -15.24 4.49 -7.10
C GLY A 77 -14.54 3.13 -7.17
N THR A 78 -13.36 3.05 -6.58
CA THR A 78 -12.61 1.79 -6.48
C THR A 78 -13.35 0.77 -5.63
N VAL A 79 -13.93 1.18 -4.50
CA VAL A 79 -14.72 0.27 -3.64
C VAL A 79 -15.91 -0.32 -4.41
N ARG A 80 -16.60 0.50 -5.23
CA ARG A 80 -17.71 0.00 -6.07
C ARG A 80 -17.26 -1.05 -7.08
N VAL A 81 -16.10 -0.86 -7.72
CA VAL A 81 -15.54 -1.87 -8.65
C VAL A 81 -15.23 -3.18 -7.90
N LEU A 82 -14.61 -3.08 -6.72
CA LEU A 82 -14.32 -4.26 -5.89
C LEU A 82 -15.60 -4.98 -5.46
N GLN A 83 -16.67 -4.24 -5.11
CA GLN A 83 -17.95 -4.82 -4.76
C GLN A 83 -18.57 -5.56 -5.94
N GLU A 84 -18.59 -4.97 -7.13
CA GLU A 84 -19.11 -5.59 -8.36
C GLU A 84 -18.36 -6.89 -8.71
N LEU A 85 -17.04 -6.88 -8.58
CA LEU A 85 -16.21 -8.09 -8.79
C LEU A 85 -16.51 -9.17 -7.74
N HIS A 86 -16.62 -8.79 -6.46
CA HIS A 86 -16.96 -9.68 -5.37
C HIS A 86 -18.32 -10.34 -5.57
N ASP A 87 -19.35 -9.54 -5.90
CA ASP A 87 -20.70 -10.00 -6.15
C ASP A 87 -20.79 -10.91 -7.40
N GLY A 88 -19.90 -10.70 -8.38
CA GLY A 88 -19.68 -11.56 -9.54
C GLY A 88 -18.92 -12.85 -9.26
N GLY A 89 -18.49 -13.08 -8.00
CA GLY A 89 -17.77 -14.30 -7.59
C GLY A 89 -16.26 -14.27 -7.85
N THR A 90 -15.70 -13.11 -8.19
CA THR A 90 -14.24 -12.96 -8.36
C THR A 90 -13.55 -13.03 -6.99
N ARG A 91 -12.53 -13.88 -6.88
CA ARG A 91 -11.67 -13.92 -5.70
C ARG A 91 -10.78 -12.68 -5.66
N ILE A 92 -10.79 -11.95 -4.57
CA ILE A 92 -10.03 -10.70 -4.42
C ILE A 92 -9.13 -10.80 -3.20
N ALA A 93 -7.87 -10.39 -3.34
CA ALA A 93 -6.93 -10.26 -2.24
C ALA A 93 -6.32 -8.86 -2.20
N LEU A 94 -6.00 -8.37 -1.00
CA LEU A 94 -5.27 -7.12 -0.80
C LEU A 94 -3.80 -7.44 -0.51
N LEU A 95 -2.87 -6.80 -1.25
CA LEU A 95 -1.44 -6.83 -0.97
C LEU A 95 -0.91 -5.40 -0.85
N SER A 96 -0.51 -4.99 0.35
CA SER A 96 -0.03 -3.65 0.65
C SER A 96 1.41 -3.63 1.19
N ASN A 97 2.28 -2.76 0.64
CA ASN A 97 3.49 -2.35 1.34
C ASN A 97 3.07 -1.37 2.43
N ALA A 98 3.07 -1.82 3.69
CA ALA A 98 2.58 -1.07 4.83
C ALA A 98 3.14 -1.64 6.13
N GLY A 99 3.32 -0.78 7.13
CA GLY A 99 3.73 -1.19 8.48
C GLY A 99 2.68 -2.04 9.21
N PHE A 100 3.06 -2.66 10.32
CA PHE A 100 2.21 -3.56 11.11
C PHE A 100 0.86 -2.95 11.50
N ASP A 101 0.82 -1.65 11.82
CA ASP A 101 -0.39 -0.98 12.32
C ASP A 101 -1.50 -0.89 11.27
N PHE A 102 -1.17 -1.04 9.98
CA PHE A 102 -2.15 -1.07 8.91
C PHE A 102 -2.90 -2.39 8.81
N GLY A 103 -2.33 -3.50 9.28
CA GLY A 103 -2.96 -4.82 9.20
C GLY A 103 -4.32 -4.85 9.88
N ASP A 104 -4.38 -4.44 11.15
CA ASP A 104 -5.63 -4.38 11.89
C ASP A 104 -6.61 -3.36 11.29
N ALA A 105 -6.11 -2.21 10.83
CA ALA A 105 -6.94 -1.21 10.19
C ALA A 105 -7.61 -1.74 8.91
N PHE A 106 -6.88 -2.44 8.05
CA PHE A 106 -7.43 -3.04 6.84
C PHE A 106 -8.44 -4.15 7.14
N ARG A 107 -8.15 -5.02 8.12
CA ARG A 107 -9.04 -6.14 8.51
C ARG A 107 -10.33 -5.69 9.19
N ASN A 108 -10.33 -4.51 9.80
CA ASN A 108 -11.51 -3.93 10.45
C ASN A 108 -12.17 -2.83 9.61
N ALA A 109 -11.69 -2.55 8.40
CA ALA A 109 -12.29 -1.58 7.50
C ALA A 109 -13.61 -2.11 6.92
N PRO A 110 -14.58 -1.23 6.57
CA PRO A 110 -15.86 -1.63 5.98
C PRO A 110 -15.73 -2.45 4.69
N PHE A 111 -14.63 -2.29 3.96
CA PHE A 111 -14.33 -3.01 2.73
C PHE A 111 -13.61 -4.36 2.95
N ALA A 112 -13.26 -4.71 4.18
CA ALA A 112 -12.47 -5.92 4.48
C ALA A 112 -13.14 -7.21 4.00
N THR A 113 -14.47 -7.26 4.06
CA THR A 113 -15.27 -8.42 3.62
C THR A 113 -15.23 -8.69 2.12
N LEU A 114 -14.74 -7.74 1.31
CA LEU A 114 -14.54 -7.92 -0.12
C LEU A 114 -13.30 -8.77 -0.44
N PHE A 115 -12.41 -8.95 0.51
CA PHE A 115 -11.14 -9.65 0.31
C PHE A 115 -11.14 -11.02 0.97
N GLU A 116 -10.79 -12.04 0.22
CA GLU A 116 -10.53 -13.40 0.75
C GLU A 116 -9.32 -13.42 1.68
N ARG A 117 -8.29 -12.64 1.34
CA ARG A 117 -7.04 -12.50 2.10
C ARG A 117 -6.54 -11.04 2.08
N ILE A 118 -5.92 -10.63 3.17
CA ILE A 118 -5.25 -9.34 3.30
C ILE A 118 -3.80 -9.59 3.71
N PHE A 119 -2.87 -9.22 2.83
CA PHE A 119 -1.43 -9.36 3.03
C PHE A 119 -0.81 -7.99 3.30
N VAL A 120 -0.06 -7.88 4.38
CA VAL A 120 0.67 -6.68 4.79
C VAL A 120 2.16 -7.00 4.82
N SER A 121 2.94 -6.25 4.08
CA SER A 121 4.36 -6.52 3.87
C SER A 121 5.18 -6.61 5.16
N ALA A 122 4.89 -5.76 6.16
CA ALA A 122 5.55 -5.83 7.46
C ALA A 122 5.29 -7.14 8.22
N GLU A 123 4.12 -7.76 8.04
CA GLU A 123 3.78 -9.04 8.65
C GLU A 123 4.50 -10.20 7.96
N LEU A 124 4.87 -10.02 6.70
CA LEU A 124 5.56 -11.03 5.88
C LEU A 124 7.09 -10.87 5.90
N GLY A 125 7.60 -9.69 6.27
CA GLY A 125 9.02 -9.35 6.13
C GLY A 125 9.47 -9.20 4.67
N MET A 126 8.55 -8.97 3.74
CA MET A 126 8.76 -8.91 2.29
C MET A 126 8.17 -7.63 1.71
N LEU A 127 8.70 -7.14 0.58
CA LEU A 127 8.20 -5.94 -0.08
C LEU A 127 7.92 -6.17 -1.57
N LYS A 128 6.89 -5.53 -2.10
CA LYS A 128 6.82 -5.27 -3.55
C LYS A 128 7.93 -4.27 -3.92
N PRO A 129 8.67 -4.44 -5.01
CA PRO A 129 8.43 -5.36 -6.14
C PRO A 129 9.20 -6.69 -6.06
N ASP A 130 9.72 -7.12 -4.91
CA ASP A 130 10.51 -8.34 -4.81
C ASP A 130 9.68 -9.58 -5.21
N ALA A 131 10.26 -10.46 -6.01
CA ALA A 131 9.58 -11.64 -6.54
C ALA A 131 9.03 -12.58 -5.43
N GLU A 132 9.66 -12.56 -4.26
CA GLU A 132 9.32 -13.40 -3.12
C GLU A 132 7.91 -13.12 -2.60
N ILE A 133 7.50 -11.85 -2.50
CA ILE A 133 6.18 -11.50 -1.96
C ILE A 133 5.04 -11.98 -2.89
N TYR A 134 5.24 -11.91 -4.22
CA TYR A 134 4.22 -12.39 -5.18
C TYR A 134 4.12 -13.91 -5.16
N ARG A 135 5.25 -14.64 -5.08
CA ARG A 135 5.25 -16.09 -4.93
C ARG A 135 4.57 -16.52 -3.64
N HIS A 136 4.82 -15.82 -2.54
CA HIS A 136 4.14 -16.07 -1.27
C HIS A 136 2.63 -15.90 -1.41
N VAL A 137 2.18 -14.77 -1.98
CA VAL A 137 0.75 -14.48 -2.18
C VAL A 137 0.08 -15.53 -3.06
N THR A 138 0.66 -15.89 -4.21
CA THR A 138 0.08 -16.91 -5.10
C THR A 138 0.02 -18.29 -4.44
N SER A 139 1.06 -18.65 -3.67
CA SER A 139 1.08 -19.89 -2.87
C SER A 139 -0.04 -19.93 -1.82
N GLU A 140 -0.22 -18.84 -1.06
CA GLU A 140 -1.27 -18.74 -0.04
C GLU A 140 -2.69 -18.73 -0.63
N LEU A 141 -2.85 -18.22 -1.84
CA LEU A 141 -4.11 -18.23 -2.58
C LEU A 141 -4.36 -19.57 -3.32
N GLY A 142 -3.35 -20.44 -3.38
CA GLY A 142 -3.42 -21.71 -4.09
C GLY A 142 -3.59 -21.56 -5.60
N ILE A 143 -2.94 -20.57 -6.20
CA ILE A 143 -3.01 -20.27 -7.64
C ILE A 143 -1.60 -20.19 -8.24
N GLU A 144 -1.51 -20.42 -9.57
CA GLU A 144 -0.30 -20.13 -10.33
C GLU A 144 -0.20 -18.62 -10.66
N PRO A 145 1.01 -18.05 -10.80
CA PRO A 145 1.17 -16.64 -11.16
C PRO A 145 0.38 -16.20 -12.40
N ALA A 146 0.26 -17.07 -13.41
CA ALA A 146 -0.51 -16.79 -14.63
C ALA A 146 -2.02 -16.62 -14.41
N GLN A 147 -2.53 -17.04 -13.25
CA GLN A 147 -3.94 -16.88 -12.87
C GLN A 147 -4.17 -15.59 -12.07
N LEU A 148 -3.10 -14.85 -11.76
CA LEU A 148 -3.16 -13.61 -10.99
C LEU A 148 -3.36 -12.41 -11.93
N VAL A 149 -4.35 -11.58 -11.66
CA VAL A 149 -4.44 -10.21 -12.16
C VAL A 149 -3.95 -9.28 -11.06
N PHE A 150 -2.84 -8.58 -11.29
CA PHE A 150 -2.22 -7.70 -10.31
C PHE A 150 -2.40 -6.24 -10.68
N ILE A 151 -2.99 -5.46 -9.79
CA ILE A 151 -3.31 -4.04 -9.99
C ILE A 151 -2.62 -3.22 -8.90
N ASP A 152 -1.78 -2.28 -9.30
CA ASP A 152 -1.07 -1.38 -8.37
C ASP A 152 -0.87 -0.01 -9.05
N ASN A 153 -0.79 1.06 -8.27
CA ASN A 153 -0.53 2.40 -8.80
C ASN A 153 0.96 2.66 -9.13
N LYS A 154 1.87 1.78 -8.69
CA LYS A 154 3.30 1.86 -9.00
C LYS A 154 3.64 0.87 -10.12
N ALA A 155 4.12 1.40 -11.26
CA ALA A 155 4.51 0.56 -12.41
C ALA A 155 5.55 -0.51 -12.02
N VAL A 156 6.54 -0.16 -11.19
CA VAL A 156 7.56 -1.09 -10.73
C VAL A 156 6.97 -2.31 -9.97
N ASN A 157 5.88 -2.12 -9.22
CA ASN A 157 5.20 -3.22 -8.53
C ASN A 157 4.46 -4.12 -9.54
N VAL A 158 3.85 -3.51 -10.56
CA VAL A 158 3.19 -4.26 -11.64
C VAL A 158 4.21 -5.06 -12.45
N GLU A 159 5.34 -4.45 -12.79
CA GLU A 159 6.46 -5.11 -13.48
C GLU A 159 6.99 -6.31 -12.69
N GLY A 160 7.13 -6.19 -11.35
CA GLY A 160 7.54 -7.30 -10.47
C GLY A 160 6.59 -8.49 -10.53
N ALA A 161 5.28 -8.26 -10.57
CA ALA A 161 4.28 -9.32 -10.72
C ALA A 161 4.27 -9.93 -12.12
N THR A 162 4.33 -9.10 -13.16
CA THR A 162 4.30 -9.56 -14.57
C THR A 162 5.54 -10.34 -14.95
N ALA A 163 6.70 -10.04 -14.34
CA ALA A 163 7.92 -10.84 -14.51
C ALA A 163 7.78 -12.29 -14.04
N LEU A 164 6.76 -12.61 -13.23
CA LEU A 164 6.43 -13.97 -12.79
C LEU A 164 5.28 -14.59 -13.59
N GLY A 165 4.77 -13.88 -14.60
CA GLY A 165 3.70 -14.38 -15.48
C GLY A 165 2.29 -13.87 -15.13
N ALA A 166 2.13 -13.00 -14.12
CA ALA A 166 0.84 -12.39 -13.81
C ALA A 166 0.38 -11.42 -14.90
N THR A 167 -0.92 -11.25 -15.07
CA THR A 167 -1.49 -10.14 -15.85
C THR A 167 -1.46 -8.88 -15.00
N GLY A 168 -0.84 -7.80 -15.48
CA GLY A 168 -0.62 -6.58 -14.73
C GLY A 168 -1.41 -5.39 -15.27
N HIS A 169 -1.87 -4.51 -14.35
CA HIS A 169 -2.46 -3.22 -14.71
C HIS A 169 -1.97 -2.10 -13.78
N VAL A 170 -1.43 -1.02 -14.37
CA VAL A 170 -1.08 0.16 -13.59
C VAL A 170 -2.33 1.00 -13.36
N PHE A 171 -2.76 1.11 -12.11
CA PHE A 171 -3.94 1.88 -11.73
C PHE A 171 -3.67 3.38 -11.88
N THR A 172 -4.39 4.03 -12.78
CA THR A 172 -4.37 5.48 -13.01
C THR A 172 -5.72 6.14 -12.68
N GLY A 173 -6.79 5.34 -12.58
CA GLY A 173 -8.13 5.80 -12.24
C GLY A 173 -9.17 4.71 -12.41
N VAL A 174 -10.39 4.98 -11.95
CA VAL A 174 -11.50 4.01 -11.97
C VAL A 174 -11.96 3.70 -13.40
N ALA A 175 -11.95 4.70 -14.29
CA ALA A 175 -12.39 4.51 -15.67
C ALA A 175 -11.46 3.57 -16.45
N GLU A 176 -10.15 3.77 -16.31
CA GLU A 176 -9.13 2.94 -16.92
C GLU A 176 -9.14 1.53 -16.35
N LEU A 177 -9.34 1.39 -15.03
CA LEU A 177 -9.50 0.09 -14.39
C LEU A 177 -10.71 -0.68 -14.96
N ARG A 178 -11.86 -0.03 -15.11
CA ARG A 178 -13.05 -0.67 -15.71
C ARG A 178 -12.79 -1.12 -17.13
N GLY A 179 -12.21 -0.25 -17.98
CA GLY A 179 -11.86 -0.61 -19.36
C GLY A 179 -10.92 -1.82 -19.44
N PHE A 180 -9.95 -1.91 -18.54
CA PHE A 180 -9.05 -3.05 -18.45
C PHE A 180 -9.79 -4.34 -18.04
N LEU A 181 -10.66 -4.28 -17.02
CA LEU A 181 -11.42 -5.44 -16.55
C LEU A 181 -12.42 -5.92 -17.62
N ASP A 182 -13.07 -5.00 -18.34
CA ASP A 182 -13.97 -5.32 -19.46
C ASP A 182 -13.22 -6.04 -20.59
N SER A 183 -11.98 -5.64 -20.88
CA SER A 183 -11.14 -6.31 -21.89
C SER A 183 -10.78 -7.75 -21.49
N LEU A 184 -10.48 -7.98 -20.21
CA LEU A 184 -10.21 -9.35 -19.70
C LEU A 184 -11.45 -10.25 -19.79
N ALA A 185 -12.62 -9.70 -19.47
CA ALA A 185 -13.89 -10.45 -19.55
C ALA A 185 -14.28 -10.82 -21.00
N ALA A 186 -13.84 -10.04 -21.98
CA ALA A 186 -14.08 -10.33 -23.41
C ALA A 186 -13.14 -11.40 -23.99
N GLU A 187 -12.00 -11.67 -23.35
CA GLU A 187 -10.99 -12.64 -23.75
C GLU A 187 -11.18 -14.03 -23.09
N ALA A 188 -12.02 -14.11 -22.05
CA ALA A 188 -12.28 -15.32 -21.26
C ALA A 188 -13.45 -16.14 -21.84
#